data_9121e8c30877b403e01eea7bb2125249
#
_entry.id   9121e8c30877b403e01eea7bb2125249
#
_cell.length_a   1.000
_cell.length_b   1.000
_cell.length_c   1.000
_cell.angle_alpha   90.00
_cell.angle_beta   90.00
_cell.angle_gamma   90.00
#
_symmetry.space_group_name_H-M   'P 1'
#
loop_
_entity.id
_entity.type
_entity.pdbx_description
1 polymer ?
#
loop_
_entity_poly.entity_id
_entity_poly.type
_entity_poly.pdbx_seq_one_letter_code
_entity_poly.pdbx_strand_id
1 'polypeptide(L)'
;MIYRDFQDLHLSLLGFGTMRLPTTVDGAIAEDTTQAMVDYALAHGVNYFDTAWAYMQNLSETVVGRCLKKHPRDSFYLATKYPGHTLTCDPDPADTFAQQMEKCQVDYFDFYLLHNVYENDVDIYTDPKWGIIDYFVEQKRLGRIKHLGFSTHADLPCLTAFLERYGKEMEFCQIQLNYLDWTLQQAKEKCELLNRYNIPIWVMEPIRGGKLANLPESMTAELRMMRPEASAASWAKTTA
;
A
#
# COMPACT_ATOMS: atom_id res chain seq x y z
N MET A 1 -3.50 20.21 -0.74
CA MET A 1 -2.89 18.91 -0.35
C MET A 1 -1.65 19.18 0.49
N ILE A 2 -1.31 18.30 1.45
CA ILE A 2 -0.03 18.30 2.16
C ILE A 2 0.86 17.28 1.49
N TYR A 3 2.14 17.60 1.33
CA TYR A 3 3.12 16.73 0.70
C TYR A 3 4.26 16.38 1.65
N ARG A 4 4.95 15.29 1.39
CA ARG A 4 6.17 14.86 2.06
C ARG A 4 7.20 14.42 1.02
N ASP A 5 8.44 14.71 1.29
CA ASP A 5 9.54 14.26 0.44
C ASP A 5 9.90 12.81 0.79
N PHE A 6 10.09 12.02 -0.24
CA PHE A 6 10.67 10.68 -0.18
C PHE A 6 11.75 10.61 -1.24
N GLN A 7 13.01 10.60 -0.81
CA GLN A 7 14.16 10.77 -1.69
C GLN A 7 14.01 12.03 -2.56
N ASP A 8 13.95 11.89 -3.87
CA ASP A 8 13.75 12.98 -4.84
C ASP A 8 12.27 13.22 -5.22
N LEU A 9 11.35 12.49 -4.61
CA LEU A 9 9.91 12.55 -4.93
C LEU A 9 9.16 13.42 -3.92
N HIS A 10 8.19 14.18 -4.42
CA HIS A 10 7.27 15.00 -3.62
C HIS A 10 5.88 14.36 -3.58
N LEU A 11 5.63 13.51 -2.57
CA LEU A 11 4.43 12.68 -2.49
C LEU A 11 3.32 13.37 -1.71
N SER A 12 2.08 13.24 -2.19
CA SER A 12 0.91 13.63 -1.39
C SER A 12 0.84 12.77 -0.13
N LEU A 13 0.61 13.42 1.02
CA LEU A 13 0.46 12.71 2.29
C LEU A 13 -0.74 11.75 2.28
N LEU A 14 -1.76 12.06 1.51
CA LEU A 14 -2.89 11.17 1.24
C LEU A 14 -2.64 10.39 -0.04
N GLY A 15 -2.57 9.06 0.06
CA GLY A 15 -2.60 8.14 -1.07
C GLY A 15 -4.03 7.69 -1.41
N PHE A 16 -4.27 7.42 -2.69
CA PHE A 16 -5.53 6.86 -3.19
C PHE A 16 -5.42 5.33 -3.25
N GLY A 17 -5.97 4.65 -2.23
CA GLY A 17 -6.02 3.18 -2.18
C GLY A 17 -7.21 2.62 -2.95
N THR A 18 -7.01 1.51 -3.67
CA THR A 18 -8.00 0.93 -4.59
C THR A 18 -8.50 -0.45 -4.17
N MET A 19 -8.27 -0.83 -2.92
CA MET A 19 -8.76 -2.09 -2.36
C MET A 19 -10.30 -2.16 -2.27
N ARG A 20 -10.96 -1.01 -2.17
CA ARG A 20 -12.42 -0.89 -2.00
C ARG A 20 -12.97 0.15 -2.96
N LEU A 21 -12.90 -0.14 -4.26
CA LEU A 21 -13.52 0.71 -5.28
C LEU A 21 -15.05 0.62 -5.21
N PRO A 22 -15.78 1.65 -5.63
CA PRO A 22 -17.24 1.61 -5.69
C PRO A 22 -17.70 0.50 -6.63
N THR A 23 -18.81 -0.14 -6.26
CA THR A 23 -19.41 -1.23 -7.04
C THR A 23 -20.83 -0.88 -7.46
N THR A 24 -21.24 -1.44 -8.57
CA THR A 24 -22.64 -1.44 -9.05
C THR A 24 -23.50 -2.43 -8.24
N VAL A 25 -24.79 -2.44 -8.46
CA VAL A 25 -25.75 -3.29 -7.73
C VAL A 25 -25.44 -4.79 -7.95
N ASP A 26 -24.92 -5.15 -9.11
CA ASP A 26 -24.51 -6.51 -9.48
C ASP A 26 -23.09 -6.88 -9.00
N GLY A 27 -22.42 -5.97 -8.28
CA GLY A 27 -21.10 -6.21 -7.66
C GLY A 27 -19.90 -5.95 -8.56
N ALA A 28 -20.08 -5.52 -9.80
CA ALA A 28 -19.00 -5.10 -10.66
C ALA A 28 -18.41 -3.75 -10.19
N ILE A 29 -17.15 -3.44 -10.54
CA ILE A 29 -16.58 -2.14 -10.25
C ILE A 29 -17.32 -1.07 -11.06
N ALA A 30 -17.80 -0.01 -10.39
CA ALA A 30 -18.42 1.14 -11.03
C ALA A 30 -17.35 2.04 -11.66
N GLU A 31 -16.93 1.69 -12.90
CA GLU A 31 -15.77 2.32 -13.55
C GLU A 31 -15.93 3.83 -13.75
N ASP A 32 -17.12 4.31 -14.15
CA ASP A 32 -17.37 5.75 -14.34
C ASP A 32 -17.22 6.51 -13.02
N THR A 33 -17.72 5.93 -11.92
CA THR A 33 -17.55 6.51 -10.58
C THR A 33 -16.09 6.48 -10.15
N THR A 34 -15.39 5.38 -10.42
CA THR A 34 -13.95 5.24 -10.14
C THR A 34 -13.15 6.27 -10.92
N GLN A 35 -13.46 6.47 -12.20
CA GLN A 35 -12.84 7.50 -13.02
C GLN A 35 -13.05 8.89 -12.42
N ALA A 36 -14.28 9.25 -12.10
CA ALA A 36 -14.58 10.54 -11.49
C ALA A 36 -13.82 10.77 -10.16
N MET A 37 -13.65 9.70 -9.36
CA MET A 37 -12.86 9.76 -8.13
C MET A 37 -11.37 9.96 -8.39
N VAL A 38 -10.80 9.28 -9.39
CA VAL A 38 -9.40 9.45 -9.81
C VAL A 38 -9.16 10.86 -10.33
N ASP A 39 -10.03 11.36 -11.22
CA ASP A 39 -9.96 12.71 -11.77
C ASP A 39 -10.01 13.77 -10.66
N TYR A 40 -10.94 13.59 -9.71
CA TYR A 40 -11.06 14.48 -8.57
C TYR A 40 -9.83 14.46 -7.66
N ALA A 41 -9.30 13.27 -7.39
CA ALA A 41 -8.12 13.10 -6.55
C ALA A 41 -6.89 13.81 -7.15
N LEU A 42 -6.61 13.58 -8.44
CA LEU A 42 -5.53 14.24 -9.18
C LEU A 42 -5.72 15.77 -9.20
N ALA A 43 -6.93 16.25 -9.51
CA ALA A 43 -7.23 17.68 -9.56
C ALA A 43 -7.05 18.37 -8.19
N HIS A 44 -7.11 17.61 -7.08
CA HIS A 44 -6.91 18.12 -5.71
C HIS A 44 -5.52 17.78 -5.15
N GLY A 45 -4.59 17.33 -6.01
CA GLY A 45 -3.20 17.15 -5.68
C GLY A 45 -2.84 15.82 -5.01
N VAL A 46 -3.73 14.81 -5.03
CA VAL A 46 -3.34 13.43 -4.70
C VAL A 46 -2.55 12.89 -5.89
N ASN A 47 -1.31 12.49 -5.64
CA ASN A 47 -0.43 11.98 -6.68
C ASN A 47 0.12 10.56 -6.43
N TYR A 48 -0.29 9.89 -5.35
CA TYR A 48 0.09 8.51 -5.04
C TYR A 48 -1.14 7.59 -5.12
N PHE A 49 -1.08 6.58 -5.99
CA PHE A 49 -2.15 5.60 -6.22
C PHE A 49 -1.64 4.21 -5.87
N ASP A 50 -2.41 3.49 -5.03
CA ASP A 50 -2.03 2.19 -4.50
C ASP A 50 -3.04 1.12 -4.90
N THR A 51 -2.57 0.14 -5.66
CA THR A 51 -3.32 -1.04 -6.06
C THR A 51 -2.60 -2.33 -5.65
N ALA A 52 -3.16 -3.48 -5.95
CA ALA A 52 -2.54 -4.79 -5.83
C ALA A 52 -3.25 -5.83 -6.67
N TRP A 53 -2.55 -6.93 -6.99
CA TRP A 53 -3.07 -8.06 -7.76
C TRP A 53 -4.42 -8.57 -7.24
N ALA A 54 -4.50 -8.85 -5.93
CA ALA A 54 -5.68 -9.48 -5.32
C ALA A 54 -6.86 -8.52 -5.08
N TYR A 55 -6.70 -7.21 -5.30
CA TYR A 55 -7.75 -6.24 -5.00
C TYR A 55 -8.92 -6.36 -5.95
N MET A 56 -10.14 -6.23 -5.41
CA MET A 56 -11.39 -6.29 -6.18
C MET A 56 -11.46 -7.54 -7.08
N GLN A 57 -11.16 -8.71 -6.53
CA GLN A 57 -11.18 -9.98 -7.27
C GLN A 57 -10.24 -9.97 -8.50
N ASN A 58 -9.04 -9.42 -8.34
CA ASN A 58 -8.00 -9.25 -9.36
C ASN A 58 -8.34 -8.24 -10.48
N LEU A 59 -9.36 -7.40 -10.29
CA LEU A 59 -9.79 -6.41 -11.29
C LEU A 59 -9.26 -5.00 -11.03
N SER A 60 -8.77 -4.71 -9.80
CA SER A 60 -8.36 -3.35 -9.43
C SER A 60 -7.26 -2.79 -10.34
N GLU A 61 -6.20 -3.57 -10.62
CA GLU A 61 -5.09 -3.13 -11.48
C GLU A 61 -5.59 -2.74 -12.89
N THR A 62 -6.49 -3.53 -13.46
CA THR A 62 -7.03 -3.28 -14.79
C THR A 62 -7.89 -2.00 -14.84
N VAL A 63 -8.76 -1.82 -13.85
CA VAL A 63 -9.63 -0.63 -13.78
C VAL A 63 -8.81 0.62 -13.52
N VAL A 64 -7.91 0.56 -12.54
CA VAL A 64 -7.03 1.70 -12.20
C VAL A 64 -6.12 2.05 -13.37
N GLY A 65 -5.57 1.05 -14.07
CA GLY A 65 -4.77 1.25 -15.28
C GLY A 65 -5.54 2.02 -16.35
N ARG A 66 -6.80 1.62 -16.63
CA ARG A 66 -7.65 2.35 -17.58
C ARG A 66 -7.96 3.79 -17.14
N CYS A 67 -8.21 4.00 -15.85
CA CYS A 67 -8.49 5.32 -15.31
C CYS A 67 -7.26 6.24 -15.41
N LEU A 68 -6.11 5.77 -14.96
CA LEU A 68 -4.87 6.55 -14.93
C LEU A 68 -4.29 6.78 -16.32
N LYS A 69 -4.53 5.88 -17.30
CA LYS A 69 -4.09 6.05 -18.68
C LYS A 69 -4.61 7.33 -19.36
N LYS A 70 -5.70 7.90 -18.85
CA LYS A 70 -6.28 9.15 -19.34
C LYS A 70 -5.53 10.41 -18.88
N HIS A 71 -4.56 10.25 -17.97
CA HIS A 71 -3.76 11.32 -17.39
C HIS A 71 -2.30 11.21 -17.84
N PRO A 72 -1.54 12.31 -17.84
CA PRO A 72 -0.10 12.27 -18.08
C PRO A 72 0.60 11.33 -17.10
N ARG A 73 1.48 10.45 -17.58
CA ARG A 73 2.16 9.45 -16.74
C ARG A 73 2.98 10.06 -15.61
N ASP A 74 3.51 11.24 -15.81
CA ASP A 74 4.32 12.01 -14.86
C ASP A 74 3.48 12.80 -13.83
N SER A 75 2.14 12.78 -13.95
CA SER A 75 1.24 13.45 -12.99
C SER A 75 0.92 12.61 -11.77
N PHE A 76 1.33 11.34 -11.73
CA PHE A 76 1.05 10.44 -10.62
C PHE A 76 2.15 9.40 -10.41
N TYR A 77 2.20 8.87 -9.21
CA TYR A 77 3.00 7.71 -8.80
C TYR A 77 2.08 6.51 -8.60
N LEU A 78 2.43 5.38 -9.22
CA LEU A 78 1.64 4.15 -9.14
C LEU A 78 2.39 3.07 -8.36
N ALA A 79 1.71 2.52 -7.36
CA ALA A 79 2.15 1.38 -6.57
C ALA A 79 1.31 0.15 -6.88
N THR A 80 1.96 -1.00 -7.08
CA THR A 80 1.32 -2.32 -7.03
C THR A 80 2.14 -3.31 -6.24
N LYS A 81 1.63 -4.55 -6.06
CA LYS A 81 2.21 -5.50 -5.12
C LYS A 81 2.23 -6.92 -5.70
N TYR A 82 3.37 -7.60 -5.54
CA TYR A 82 3.50 -9.03 -5.88
C TYR A 82 2.68 -9.90 -4.92
N PRO A 83 1.82 -10.79 -5.41
CA PRO A 83 0.79 -11.48 -4.63
C PRO A 83 1.27 -12.76 -3.91
N GLY A 84 2.51 -12.87 -3.46
CA GLY A 84 3.06 -14.10 -2.91
C GLY A 84 2.17 -14.81 -1.88
N HIS A 85 1.44 -14.04 -1.06
CA HIS A 85 0.53 -14.56 -0.03
C HIS A 85 -0.80 -15.15 -0.57
N THR A 86 -1.09 -14.99 -1.86
CA THR A 86 -2.35 -15.48 -2.48
C THR A 86 -2.13 -16.35 -3.71
N LEU A 87 -0.89 -16.75 -3.95
CA LEU A 87 -0.57 -17.64 -5.07
C LEU A 87 -1.17 -19.03 -4.85
N THR A 88 -1.83 -19.54 -5.89
CA THR A 88 -2.42 -20.89 -5.92
C THR A 88 -1.60 -21.85 -6.79
N CYS A 89 -0.50 -21.37 -7.34
CA CYS A 89 0.45 -22.12 -8.17
C CYS A 89 1.88 -21.77 -7.76
N ASP A 90 2.85 -22.46 -8.33
CA ASP A 90 4.27 -22.15 -8.15
C ASP A 90 4.55 -20.68 -8.53
N PRO A 91 5.31 -19.93 -7.73
CA PRO A 91 5.68 -18.55 -8.03
C PRO A 91 6.37 -18.38 -9.39
N ASP A 92 5.85 -17.46 -10.19
CA ASP A 92 6.52 -16.94 -11.39
C ASP A 92 6.53 -15.42 -11.34
N PRO A 93 7.59 -14.81 -10.77
CA PRO A 93 7.66 -13.36 -10.63
C PRO A 93 7.73 -12.65 -11.98
N ALA A 94 8.28 -13.28 -13.02
CA ALA A 94 8.41 -12.66 -14.33
C ALA A 94 7.06 -12.56 -15.04
N ASP A 95 6.30 -13.64 -15.07
CA ASP A 95 4.96 -13.66 -15.67
C ASP A 95 3.99 -12.76 -14.89
N THR A 96 4.00 -12.84 -13.55
CA THR A 96 3.17 -11.97 -12.71
C THR A 96 3.46 -10.50 -12.95
N PHE A 97 4.73 -10.10 -12.99
CA PHE A 97 5.14 -8.72 -13.23
C PHE A 97 4.72 -8.23 -14.61
N ALA A 98 4.89 -9.07 -15.65
CA ALA A 98 4.46 -8.74 -17.02
C ALA A 98 2.94 -8.52 -17.10
N GLN A 99 2.15 -9.39 -16.48
CA GLN A 99 0.70 -9.24 -16.41
C GLN A 99 0.28 -7.98 -15.64
N GLN A 100 0.97 -7.61 -14.57
CA GLN A 100 0.68 -6.38 -13.82
C GLN A 100 0.97 -5.13 -14.65
N MET A 101 2.06 -5.10 -15.41
CA MET A 101 2.36 -4.01 -16.31
C MET A 101 1.29 -3.87 -17.40
N GLU A 102 0.81 -4.99 -17.98
CA GLU A 102 -0.27 -5.01 -18.96
C GLU A 102 -1.59 -4.52 -18.36
N LYS A 103 -2.00 -5.04 -17.19
CA LYS A 103 -3.23 -4.62 -16.48
C LYS A 103 -3.20 -3.15 -16.13
N CYS A 104 -2.10 -2.66 -15.60
CA CYS A 104 -1.93 -1.26 -15.22
C CYS A 104 -1.66 -0.33 -16.41
N GLN A 105 -1.37 -0.87 -17.59
CA GLN A 105 -1.04 -0.13 -18.83
C GLN A 105 0.14 0.82 -18.67
N VAL A 106 1.20 0.37 -18.02
CA VAL A 106 2.41 1.14 -17.72
C VAL A 106 3.68 0.40 -18.15
N ASP A 107 4.75 1.16 -18.43
CA ASP A 107 6.07 0.64 -18.77
C ASP A 107 6.99 0.50 -17.53
N TYR A 108 6.60 1.09 -16.40
CA TYR A 108 7.28 1.00 -15.11
C TYR A 108 6.32 1.29 -13.96
N PHE A 109 6.64 0.78 -12.77
CA PHE A 109 6.02 1.17 -11.52
C PHE A 109 6.91 2.12 -10.73
N ASP A 110 6.32 3.16 -10.15
CA ASP A 110 7.05 4.04 -9.25
C ASP A 110 7.37 3.32 -7.93
N PHE A 111 6.40 2.57 -7.41
CA PHE A 111 6.52 1.79 -6.21
C PHE A 111 6.08 0.35 -6.45
N TYR A 112 6.87 -0.59 -6.00
CA TYR A 112 6.53 -2.01 -6.08
C TYR A 112 6.78 -2.69 -4.74
N LEU A 113 5.81 -3.48 -4.27
CA LEU A 113 5.87 -4.08 -2.96
C LEU A 113 5.81 -5.62 -3.03
N LEU A 114 6.55 -6.29 -2.15
CA LEU A 114 6.21 -7.65 -1.74
C LEU A 114 4.96 -7.56 -0.87
N HIS A 115 3.86 -8.20 -1.28
CA HIS A 115 2.55 -8.02 -0.65
C HIS A 115 2.40 -8.89 0.58
N ASN A 116 2.21 -8.26 1.75
CA ASN A 116 1.87 -8.95 2.99
C ASN A 116 2.89 -10.03 3.38
N VAL A 117 4.16 -9.64 3.50
CA VAL A 117 5.20 -10.51 4.06
C VAL A 117 4.88 -10.77 5.53
N TYR A 118 4.56 -12.03 5.89
CA TYR A 118 4.23 -12.45 7.26
C TYR A 118 4.50 -13.95 7.46
N GLU A 119 4.25 -14.50 8.64
CA GLU A 119 4.69 -15.83 9.09
C GLU A 119 4.27 -16.97 8.15
N ASN A 120 3.09 -16.85 7.53
CA ASN A 120 2.54 -17.95 6.70
C ASN A 120 3.08 -17.96 5.26
N ASP A 121 3.70 -16.88 4.81
CA ASP A 121 4.13 -16.74 3.42
C ASP A 121 5.54 -16.16 3.23
N VAL A 122 6.23 -15.79 4.30
CA VAL A 122 7.60 -15.28 4.22
C VAL A 122 8.53 -16.24 3.48
N ASP A 123 8.33 -17.54 3.64
CA ASP A 123 9.13 -18.58 2.97
C ASP A 123 8.97 -18.53 1.45
N ILE A 124 7.77 -18.19 0.94
CA ILE A 124 7.56 -18.01 -0.51
C ILE A 124 8.48 -16.91 -1.06
N TYR A 125 8.56 -15.79 -0.34
CA TYR A 125 9.39 -14.65 -0.77
C TYR A 125 10.89 -14.93 -0.63
N THR A 126 11.27 -15.71 0.35
CA THR A 126 12.68 -15.90 0.76
C THR A 126 13.32 -17.19 0.29
N ASP A 127 12.55 -18.12 -0.27
CA ASP A 127 13.08 -19.36 -0.84
C ASP A 127 13.88 -19.06 -2.12
N PRO A 128 15.20 -19.37 -2.15
CA PRO A 128 16.04 -19.14 -3.32
C PRO A 128 15.55 -19.86 -4.59
N LYS A 129 14.77 -20.93 -4.44
CA LYS A 129 14.17 -21.66 -5.56
C LYS A 129 13.35 -20.75 -6.47
N TRP A 130 12.65 -19.78 -5.88
CA TRP A 130 11.77 -18.89 -6.61
C TRP A 130 12.43 -17.59 -7.05
N GLY A 131 13.50 -17.17 -6.36
CA GLY A 131 14.29 -15.98 -6.70
C GLY A 131 13.48 -14.68 -6.76
N ILE A 132 12.37 -14.58 -5.99
CA ILE A 132 11.40 -13.47 -6.10
C ILE A 132 12.05 -12.14 -5.80
N ILE A 133 12.78 -12.04 -4.69
CA ILE A 133 13.43 -10.77 -4.28
C ILE A 133 14.50 -10.40 -5.28
N ASP A 134 15.34 -11.35 -5.67
CA ASP A 134 16.41 -11.11 -6.64
C ASP A 134 15.85 -10.62 -7.99
N TYR A 135 14.73 -11.20 -8.43
CA TYR A 135 14.04 -10.75 -9.63
C TYR A 135 13.61 -9.30 -9.53
N PHE A 136 12.97 -8.87 -8.43
CA PHE A 136 12.50 -7.49 -8.30
C PHE A 136 13.63 -6.48 -8.05
N VAL A 137 14.71 -6.88 -7.39
CA VAL A 137 15.94 -6.08 -7.31
C VAL A 137 16.50 -5.85 -8.71
N GLU A 138 16.51 -6.87 -9.57
CA GLU A 138 16.94 -6.71 -10.97
C GLU A 138 15.97 -5.82 -11.77
N GLN A 139 14.64 -5.94 -11.58
CA GLN A 139 13.68 -5.03 -12.22
C GLN A 139 13.89 -3.57 -11.80
N LYS A 140 14.27 -3.35 -10.54
CA LYS A 140 14.66 -2.03 -10.07
C LYS A 140 15.94 -1.54 -10.76
N ARG A 141 16.98 -2.37 -10.85
CA ARG A 141 18.21 -2.02 -11.56
C ARG A 141 17.97 -1.66 -13.03
N LEU A 142 17.01 -2.35 -13.68
CA LEU A 142 16.59 -2.09 -15.06
C LEU A 142 15.67 -0.85 -15.20
N GLY A 143 15.28 -0.22 -14.10
CA GLY A 143 14.43 0.98 -14.08
C GLY A 143 12.96 0.72 -14.33
N ARG A 144 12.52 -0.54 -14.35
CA ARG A 144 11.10 -0.92 -14.45
C ARG A 144 10.35 -0.84 -13.10
N ILE A 145 11.10 -0.83 -12.01
CA ILE A 145 10.65 -0.45 -10.67
C ILE A 145 11.53 0.72 -10.23
N LYS A 146 10.92 1.80 -9.74
CA LYS A 146 11.71 2.94 -9.23
C LYS A 146 12.07 2.72 -7.76
N HIS A 147 11.09 2.31 -6.94
CA HIS A 147 11.27 2.05 -5.52
C HIS A 147 10.70 0.68 -5.16
N LEU A 148 11.53 -0.16 -4.54
CA LEU A 148 11.14 -1.50 -4.08
C LEU A 148 10.93 -1.49 -2.56
N GLY A 149 9.80 -2.03 -2.13
CA GLY A 149 9.46 -2.15 -0.72
C GLY A 149 8.62 -3.38 -0.43
N PHE A 150 7.98 -3.39 0.72
CA PHE A 150 7.08 -4.47 1.11
C PHE A 150 5.94 -3.96 1.98
N SER A 151 4.87 -4.75 2.08
CA SER A 151 3.83 -4.56 3.09
C SER A 151 3.83 -5.74 4.05
N THR A 152 3.44 -5.50 5.30
CA THR A 152 3.48 -6.56 6.31
C THR A 152 2.39 -6.43 7.36
N HIS A 153 1.90 -7.60 7.80
CA HIS A 153 1.15 -7.78 9.04
C HIS A 153 1.92 -8.68 10.03
N ALA A 154 3.17 -9.03 9.73
CA ALA A 154 4.02 -9.91 10.51
C ALA A 154 4.11 -9.53 11.99
N ASP A 155 4.37 -10.51 12.84
CA ASP A 155 4.86 -10.28 14.19
C ASP A 155 6.30 -9.74 14.18
N LEU A 156 6.81 -9.34 15.34
CA LEU A 156 8.17 -8.78 15.43
C LEU A 156 9.28 -9.78 15.10
N PRO A 157 9.22 -11.06 15.52
CA PRO A 157 10.22 -12.05 15.15
C PRO A 157 10.33 -12.25 13.63
N CYS A 158 9.22 -12.44 12.94
CA CYS A 158 9.19 -12.61 11.48
C CYS A 158 9.69 -11.35 10.77
N LEU A 159 9.20 -10.16 11.15
CA LEU A 159 9.65 -8.90 10.58
C LEU A 159 11.17 -8.68 10.82
N THR A 160 11.67 -9.00 12.02
CA THR A 160 13.10 -8.87 12.33
C THR A 160 13.94 -9.78 11.41
N ALA A 161 13.58 -11.06 11.31
CA ALA A 161 14.30 -12.02 10.48
C ALA A 161 14.30 -11.59 8.99
N PHE A 162 13.18 -11.09 8.50
CA PHE A 162 13.09 -10.57 7.13
C PHE A 162 14.02 -9.36 6.92
N LEU A 163 14.00 -8.39 7.84
CA LEU A 163 14.81 -7.18 7.76
C LEU A 163 16.31 -7.45 7.89
N GLU A 164 16.71 -8.38 8.75
CA GLU A 164 18.12 -8.79 8.88
C GLU A 164 18.68 -9.29 7.57
N ARG A 165 17.88 -9.99 6.78
CA ARG A 165 18.32 -10.61 5.52
C ARG A 165 18.15 -9.70 4.31
N TYR A 166 17.02 -8.99 4.22
CA TYR A 166 16.61 -8.28 3.01
C TYR A 166 16.33 -6.78 3.22
N GLY A 167 16.48 -6.26 4.44
CA GLY A 167 16.20 -4.87 4.74
C GLY A 167 17.01 -3.85 3.91
N LYS A 168 18.19 -4.24 3.42
CA LYS A 168 19.03 -3.39 2.57
C LYS A 168 18.46 -3.18 1.16
N GLU A 169 17.64 -4.12 0.71
CA GLU A 169 17.00 -4.07 -0.61
C GLU A 169 15.67 -3.31 -0.57
N MET A 170 15.15 -3.05 0.63
CA MET A 170 13.84 -2.43 0.84
C MET A 170 13.98 -0.94 1.15
N GLU A 171 13.29 -0.10 0.39
CA GLU A 171 13.35 1.35 0.52
C GLU A 171 12.20 1.93 1.35
N PHE A 172 11.12 1.18 1.54
CA PHE A 172 9.96 1.57 2.34
C PHE A 172 9.17 0.33 2.78
N CYS A 173 8.36 0.50 3.82
CA CYS A 173 7.46 -0.55 4.31
C CYS A 173 6.07 0.01 4.56
N GLN A 174 5.04 -0.69 4.08
CA GLN A 174 3.64 -0.36 4.34
C GLN A 174 3.11 -1.22 5.48
N ILE A 175 2.70 -0.57 6.60
CA ILE A 175 2.14 -1.23 7.79
C ILE A 175 0.77 -0.67 8.15
N GLN A 176 -0.04 -1.48 8.83
CA GLN A 176 -1.27 -1.02 9.43
C GLN A 176 -0.96 -0.19 10.67
N LEU A 177 -1.37 1.09 10.66
CA LEU A 177 -1.07 2.03 11.72
C LEU A 177 -2.23 2.98 11.98
N ASN A 178 -2.66 3.03 13.23
CA ASN A 178 -3.61 3.96 13.81
C ASN A 178 -3.52 3.83 15.35
N TYR A 179 -4.21 4.68 16.11
CA TYR A 179 -4.10 4.67 17.58
C TYR A 179 -4.51 3.34 18.24
N LEU A 180 -5.43 2.58 17.63
CA LEU A 180 -5.84 1.28 18.15
C LEU A 180 -4.76 0.22 17.90
N ASP A 181 -4.21 0.20 16.68
CA ASP A 181 -3.20 -0.77 16.27
C ASP A 181 -1.82 -0.45 16.85
N TRP A 182 -1.62 0.76 17.40
CA TRP A 182 -0.41 1.16 18.11
C TRP A 182 0.00 0.15 19.19
N THR A 183 -1.00 -0.37 19.92
CA THR A 183 -0.79 -1.43 20.93
C THR A 183 -1.30 -2.78 20.44
N LEU A 184 -2.48 -2.84 19.80
CA LEU A 184 -3.13 -4.10 19.44
C LEU A 184 -2.31 -4.93 18.46
N GLN A 185 -1.65 -4.29 17.49
CA GLN A 185 -0.79 -4.96 16.50
C GLN A 185 0.70 -4.66 16.68
N GLN A 186 1.08 -4.17 17.87
CA GLN A 186 2.47 -3.80 18.16
C GLN A 186 3.04 -2.83 17.11
N ALA A 187 2.19 -1.93 16.58
CA ALA A 187 2.63 -1.01 15.53
C ALA A 187 3.75 -0.08 16.01
N LYS A 188 3.76 0.29 17.29
CA LYS A 188 4.84 1.05 17.91
C LYS A 188 6.20 0.36 17.73
N GLU A 189 6.27 -0.88 18.16
CA GLU A 189 7.49 -1.68 18.11
C GLU A 189 7.94 -1.95 16.68
N LYS A 190 6.98 -2.15 15.75
CA LYS A 190 7.27 -2.26 14.31
C LYS A 190 7.85 -0.97 13.75
N CYS A 191 7.30 0.18 14.11
CA CYS A 191 7.84 1.49 13.72
C CYS A 191 9.27 1.68 14.25
N GLU A 192 9.51 1.36 15.53
CA GLU A 192 10.85 1.44 16.13
C GLU A 192 11.84 0.50 15.43
N LEU A 193 11.40 -0.70 15.05
CA LEU A 193 12.20 -1.66 14.31
C LEU A 193 12.56 -1.14 12.92
N LEU A 194 11.57 -0.70 12.13
CA LEU A 194 11.77 -0.14 10.78
C LEU A 194 12.70 1.10 10.81
N ASN A 195 12.53 1.97 11.80
CA ASN A 195 13.39 3.13 11.98
C ASN A 195 14.86 2.75 12.23
N ARG A 196 15.14 1.64 12.94
CA ARG A 196 16.52 1.15 13.12
C ARG A 196 17.19 0.73 11.80
N TYR A 197 16.37 0.32 10.83
CA TYR A 197 16.85 -0.02 9.48
C TYR A 197 16.80 1.17 8.51
N ASN A 198 16.39 2.37 8.98
CA ASN A 198 16.17 3.56 8.15
C ASN A 198 15.15 3.32 7.01
N ILE A 199 14.13 2.48 7.26
CA ILE A 199 13.07 2.18 6.30
C ILE A 199 11.86 3.08 6.61
N PRO A 200 11.52 4.03 5.74
CA PRO A 200 10.33 4.86 5.85
C PRO A 200 9.03 4.06 5.86
N ILE A 201 8.03 4.57 6.55
CA ILE A 201 6.78 3.89 6.81
C ILE A 201 5.65 4.52 5.98
N TRP A 202 4.96 3.68 5.20
CA TRP A 202 3.68 3.97 4.57
C TRP A 202 2.56 3.42 5.44
N VAL A 203 1.53 4.24 5.67
CA VAL A 203 0.43 3.87 6.55
C VAL A 203 -0.73 3.30 5.73
N MET A 204 -1.10 2.05 5.99
CA MET A 204 -2.36 1.48 5.52
C MET A 204 -3.38 1.41 6.66
N GLU A 205 -4.66 1.40 6.30
CA GLU A 205 -5.78 1.29 7.26
C GLU A 205 -5.78 2.36 8.38
N PRO A 206 -5.49 3.65 8.11
CA PRO A 206 -5.41 4.69 9.14
C PRO A 206 -6.72 4.88 9.90
N ILE A 207 -7.85 4.49 9.31
CA ILE A 207 -9.19 4.51 9.95
C ILE A 207 -9.80 3.11 10.07
N ARG A 208 -9.01 2.07 9.90
CA ARG A 208 -9.35 0.66 10.03
C ARG A 208 -10.63 0.27 9.28
N GLY A 209 -10.63 0.52 7.96
CA GLY A 209 -11.78 0.25 7.10
C GLY A 209 -13.04 1.05 7.46
N GLY A 210 -12.89 2.23 8.07
CA GLY A 210 -13.99 3.09 8.49
C GLY A 210 -14.45 2.88 9.94
N LYS A 211 -13.99 1.83 10.64
CA LYS A 211 -14.40 1.55 12.03
C LYS A 211 -14.05 2.68 12.98
N LEU A 212 -12.89 3.32 12.80
CA LEU A 212 -12.44 4.41 13.65
C LEU A 212 -13.09 5.76 13.29
N ALA A 213 -13.85 5.83 12.21
CA ALA A 213 -14.65 7.01 11.86
C ALA A 213 -16.07 6.95 12.48
N ASN A 214 -16.56 5.75 12.83
CA ASN A 214 -17.90 5.48 13.35
C ASN A 214 -17.80 4.84 14.74
N LEU A 215 -17.35 5.63 15.71
CA LEU A 215 -17.21 5.19 17.11
C LEU A 215 -18.55 5.27 17.84
N PRO A 216 -18.77 4.47 18.93
CA PRO A 216 -19.88 4.65 19.85
C PRO A 216 -19.93 6.08 20.40
N GLU A 217 -21.15 6.59 20.69
CA GLU A 217 -21.33 7.98 21.13
C GLU A 217 -20.56 8.30 22.42
N SER A 218 -20.46 7.33 23.35
CA SER A 218 -19.67 7.51 24.58
C SER A 218 -18.19 7.84 24.30
N MET A 219 -17.57 7.11 23.35
CA MET A 219 -16.19 7.36 22.96
C MET A 219 -16.05 8.66 22.15
N THR A 220 -17.01 8.94 21.29
CA THR A 220 -17.04 10.18 20.52
C THR A 220 -17.16 11.40 21.43
N ALA A 221 -17.96 11.32 22.50
CA ALA A 221 -18.10 12.37 23.49
C ALA A 221 -16.78 12.65 24.23
N GLU A 222 -16.04 11.61 24.61
CA GLU A 222 -14.72 11.77 25.24
C GLU A 222 -13.72 12.45 24.29
N LEU A 223 -13.68 12.04 23.04
CA LEU A 223 -12.81 12.67 22.02
C LEU A 223 -13.16 14.15 21.79
N ARG A 224 -14.47 14.49 21.78
CA ARG A 224 -14.92 15.88 21.65
C ARG A 224 -14.53 16.76 22.85
N MET A 225 -14.45 16.20 24.05
CA MET A 225 -13.95 16.96 25.21
C MET A 225 -12.48 17.35 25.05
N MET A 226 -11.68 16.54 24.36
CA MET A 226 -10.27 16.83 24.13
C MET A 226 -10.03 17.77 22.93
N ARG A 227 -10.79 17.59 21.83
CA ARG A 227 -10.76 18.44 20.63
C ARG A 227 -12.17 18.58 20.05
N PRO A 228 -12.92 19.61 20.42
CA PRO A 228 -14.34 19.76 20.04
C PRO A 228 -14.59 19.74 18.52
N GLU A 229 -13.67 20.31 17.74
CA GLU A 229 -13.80 20.42 16.28
C GLU A 229 -13.27 19.20 15.51
N ALA A 230 -12.66 18.21 16.18
CA ALA A 230 -12.09 17.06 15.51
C ALA A 230 -13.11 15.92 15.39
N SER A 231 -13.28 15.39 14.17
CA SER A 231 -14.04 14.17 13.96
C SER A 231 -13.25 12.92 14.45
N ALA A 232 -13.97 11.81 14.71
CA ALA A 232 -13.31 10.55 15.04
C ALA A 232 -12.29 10.11 13.97
N ALA A 233 -12.62 10.30 12.68
CA ALA A 233 -11.70 10.02 11.57
C ALA A 233 -10.46 10.93 11.61
N SER A 234 -10.60 12.19 12.02
CA SER A 234 -9.49 13.11 12.18
C SER A 234 -8.54 12.67 13.29
N TRP A 235 -9.06 12.18 14.39
CA TRP A 235 -8.24 11.60 15.47
C TRP A 235 -7.40 10.41 14.97
N ALA A 236 -8.01 9.48 14.27
CA ALA A 236 -7.30 8.31 13.75
C ALA A 236 -6.14 8.67 12.81
N LYS A 237 -6.33 9.69 11.97
CA LYS A 237 -5.30 10.18 11.04
C LYS A 237 -4.18 10.97 11.71
N THR A 238 -4.44 11.59 12.85
CA THR A 238 -3.42 12.41 13.56
C THR A 238 -2.41 11.53 14.30
N THR A 239 -2.78 10.29 14.58
CA THR A 239 -1.96 9.31 15.33
C THR A 239 -1.31 8.26 14.42
N ALA A 240 -1.50 8.33 13.11
CA ALA A 240 -0.92 7.43 12.10
C ALA A 240 0.34 8.03 11.41
#